data_e669ee0570835dfed6f4443364dcd9ca
#
_entry.id   e669ee0570835dfed6f4443364dcd9ca
#
_cell.length_a   1.000
_cell.length_b   1.000
_cell.length_c   1.000
_cell.angle_alpha   90.00
_cell.angle_beta   90.00
_cell.angle_gamma   90.00
#
_symmetry.space_group_name_H-M   'P 1'
#
loop_
_entity.id
_entity.type
_entity.pdbx_description
1 polymer ?
#
loop_
_entity_poly.entity_id
_entity_poly.type
_entity_poly.pdbx_seq_one_letter_code
_entity_poly.pdbx_strand_id
1 'polypeptide(L)'
;MIEEMHSRMKSYLNTGNIKRSEGGVEYHPLIPFLPQNARVLFLGSFPPQRKRWCIDFYYPNFINDHWRIEGQVFFADRNHFVDLEAKRFKIDEIVAFCQEKGLAFFDTSTAVRRLKDNASDKFLEVVEPTDILALIAQVPLLRAIVTTGEKATDTICNSLHIPEIPKVNTFVPIPELYNQDSRQLILYRLPSSSRAYPLAFDKKAEAYRKMFEHTGILSR
;
A
#
# COMPACT_ATOMS: atom_id res chain seq x y z
N MET A 1 19.38 3.20 19.48
CA MET A 1 18.53 2.27 18.71
C MET A 1 17.03 2.53 18.92
N ILE A 2 16.46 2.45 20.14
CA ILE A 2 15.03 2.72 20.39
C ILE A 2 14.67 4.19 20.16
N GLU A 3 15.50 5.14 20.59
CA GLU A 3 15.28 6.58 20.37
C GLU A 3 15.43 6.99 18.90
N GLU A 4 16.34 6.37 18.18
CA GLU A 4 16.52 6.59 16.75
C GLU A 4 15.35 6.00 15.94
N MET A 5 14.82 4.87 16.38
CA MET A 5 13.60 4.26 15.85
C MET A 5 12.38 5.15 16.12
N HIS A 6 12.23 5.72 17.32
CA HIS A 6 11.19 6.69 17.66
C HIS A 6 11.33 8.01 16.89
N SER A 7 12.54 8.47 16.63
CA SER A 7 12.81 9.68 15.83
C SER A 7 12.44 9.46 14.38
N ARG A 8 12.82 8.32 13.78
CA ARG A 8 12.40 7.93 12.42
C ARG A 8 10.89 7.72 12.33
N MET A 9 10.27 7.08 13.31
CA MET A 9 8.82 6.90 13.38
C MET A 9 8.10 8.26 13.45
N LYS A 10 8.60 9.23 14.25
CA LYS A 10 8.05 10.59 14.25
C LYS A 10 8.19 11.30 12.91
N SER A 11 9.23 11.02 12.11
CA SER A 11 9.37 11.57 10.77
C SER A 11 8.35 10.99 9.79
N TYR A 12 8.01 9.70 9.90
CA TYR A 12 6.93 9.06 9.12
C TYR A 12 5.53 9.56 9.52
N LEU A 13 5.36 9.95 10.79
CA LEU A 13 4.09 10.42 11.32
C LEU A 13 3.89 11.95 11.18
N ASN A 14 4.90 12.67 10.72
CA ASN A 14 4.82 14.13 10.56
C ASN A 14 4.09 14.47 9.25
N THR A 15 2.78 14.22 9.25
CA THR A 15 1.88 14.49 8.14
C THR A 15 1.62 15.99 8.06
N GLY A 16 2.24 16.64 7.06
CA GLY A 16 1.91 18.03 6.74
C GLY A 16 0.41 18.18 6.43
N ASN A 17 -0.14 19.34 6.71
CA ASN A 17 -1.51 19.70 6.32
C ASN A 17 -1.71 19.43 4.82
N ILE A 18 -2.80 18.73 4.48
CA ILE A 18 -3.21 18.54 3.08
C ILE A 18 -3.39 19.92 2.46
N LYS A 19 -2.39 20.35 1.69
CA LYS A 19 -2.50 21.58 0.91
C LYS A 19 -3.47 21.31 -0.24
N ARG A 20 -4.66 21.88 -0.20
CA ARG A 20 -5.45 22.07 -1.41
C ARG A 20 -4.86 23.25 -2.16
N SER A 21 -4.36 23.00 -3.36
CA SER A 21 -3.97 24.08 -4.26
C SER A 21 -5.20 24.72 -4.91
N GLU A 22 -5.03 25.90 -5.46
CA GLU A 22 -5.99 26.50 -6.39
C GLU A 22 -6.25 25.51 -7.52
N GLY A 23 -7.53 25.15 -7.77
CA GLY A 23 -7.93 24.15 -8.78
C GLY A 23 -8.30 22.76 -8.24
N GLY A 24 -8.41 22.56 -6.90
CA GLY A 24 -8.93 21.31 -6.32
C GLY A 24 -7.99 20.10 -6.40
N VAL A 25 -6.69 20.31 -6.63
CA VAL A 25 -5.67 19.26 -6.58
C VAL A 25 -5.34 18.92 -5.13
N GLU A 26 -5.31 17.63 -4.80
CA GLU A 26 -4.89 17.10 -3.50
C GLU A 26 -3.51 16.48 -3.65
N TYR A 27 -2.55 16.87 -2.81
CA TYR A 27 -1.21 16.28 -2.76
C TYR A 27 -1.16 15.17 -1.71
N HIS A 28 -0.30 14.17 -1.98
CA HIS A 28 -0.15 13.02 -1.10
C HIS A 28 0.35 13.45 0.30
N PRO A 29 -0.39 13.14 1.37
CA PRO A 29 -0.09 13.65 2.71
C PRO A 29 0.96 12.82 3.46
N LEU A 30 1.29 11.62 2.98
CA LEU A 30 2.27 10.73 3.59
C LEU A 30 3.53 10.67 2.74
N ILE A 31 4.66 10.45 3.40
CA ILE A 31 5.93 10.10 2.74
C ILE A 31 6.01 8.58 2.54
N PRO A 32 6.75 8.06 1.54
CA PRO A 32 6.93 6.62 1.36
C PRO A 32 7.48 5.95 2.61
N PHE A 33 6.87 4.84 3.01
CA PHE A 33 7.37 3.99 4.09
C PHE A 33 8.19 2.85 3.48
N LEU A 34 9.51 2.96 3.57
CA LEU A 34 10.48 2.09 2.89
C LEU A 34 11.48 1.50 3.89
N PRO A 35 11.14 0.44 4.64
CA PRO A 35 12.11 -0.26 5.48
C PRO A 35 13.27 -0.81 4.66
N GLN A 36 14.51 -0.77 5.20
CA GLN A 36 15.72 -1.19 4.48
C GLN A 36 15.71 -2.66 4.06
N ASN A 37 14.99 -3.51 4.80
CA ASN A 37 14.82 -4.92 4.52
C ASN A 37 13.56 -5.21 3.68
N ALA A 38 12.89 -4.19 3.12
CA ALA A 38 11.64 -4.40 2.41
C ALA A 38 11.82 -5.27 1.16
N ARG A 39 10.95 -6.26 1.03
CA ARG A 39 10.87 -7.19 -0.11
C ARG A 39 9.58 -7.08 -0.89
N VAL A 40 8.57 -6.49 -0.29
CA VAL A 40 7.27 -6.24 -0.90
C VAL A 40 6.91 -4.77 -0.74
N LEU A 41 6.52 -4.11 -1.84
CA LEU A 41 6.01 -2.74 -1.85
C LEU A 41 4.53 -2.76 -2.22
N PHE A 42 3.68 -2.41 -1.26
CA PHE A 42 2.25 -2.20 -1.52
C PHE A 42 2.01 -0.81 -2.09
N LEU A 43 1.25 -0.75 -3.18
CA LEU A 43 0.82 0.48 -3.81
C LEU A 43 -0.71 0.53 -3.91
N GLY A 44 -1.32 1.48 -3.21
CA GLY A 44 -2.69 1.91 -3.45
C GLY A 44 -2.77 2.93 -4.58
N SER A 45 -3.93 3.52 -4.80
CA SER A 45 -4.11 4.60 -5.78
C SER A 45 -3.78 5.97 -5.19
N PHE A 46 -4.44 6.31 -4.08
CA PHE A 46 -4.29 7.53 -3.30
C PHE A 46 -5.08 7.40 -1.99
N PRO A 47 -4.65 8.03 -0.88
CA PRO A 47 -5.37 7.90 0.38
C PRO A 47 -6.79 8.48 0.31
N PRO A 48 -7.74 7.95 1.11
CA PRO A 48 -9.04 8.56 1.25
C PRO A 48 -8.94 9.92 1.93
N GLN A 49 -10.00 10.73 1.85
CA GLN A 49 -10.05 12.03 2.53
C GLN A 49 -9.77 11.91 4.03
N ARG A 50 -9.07 12.88 4.59
CA ARG A 50 -8.63 12.91 5.99
C ARG A 50 -9.73 12.63 7.02
N LYS A 51 -10.97 13.08 6.77
CA LYS A 51 -12.13 12.81 7.64
C LYS A 51 -12.46 11.33 7.84
N ARG A 52 -11.86 10.42 7.01
CA ARG A 52 -12.03 8.96 7.08
C ARG A 52 -10.89 8.23 7.77
N TRP A 53 -9.87 8.96 8.22
CA TRP A 53 -8.69 8.38 8.83
C TRP A 53 -8.88 8.13 10.32
N CYS A 54 -8.45 6.98 10.78
CA CYS A 54 -8.33 6.66 12.20
C CYS A 54 -6.86 6.52 12.66
N ILE A 55 -5.91 6.50 11.72
CA ILE A 55 -4.47 6.51 11.97
C ILE A 55 -3.75 7.34 10.90
N ASP A 56 -2.55 7.84 11.21
CA ASP A 56 -1.68 8.58 10.29
C ASP A 56 -0.70 7.64 9.58
N PHE A 57 -1.24 6.67 8.85
CA PHE A 57 -0.48 5.69 8.10
C PHE A 57 -1.29 5.17 6.91
N TYR A 58 -0.77 4.21 6.15
CA TYR A 58 -1.43 3.61 4.99
C TYR A 58 -2.67 2.82 5.38
N TYR A 59 -3.63 2.72 4.46
CA TYR A 59 -4.95 2.11 4.72
C TYR A 59 -5.63 2.66 5.98
N PRO A 60 -5.73 3.99 6.13
CA PRO A 60 -6.10 4.67 7.38
C PRO A 60 -7.57 4.52 7.76
N ASN A 61 -8.42 4.09 6.83
CA ASN A 61 -9.86 4.02 7.07
C ASN A 61 -10.22 2.79 7.89
N PHE A 62 -10.82 2.98 9.08
CA PHE A 62 -11.19 1.89 9.99
C PHE A 62 -12.12 0.83 9.38
N ILE A 63 -12.93 1.20 8.37
CA ILE A 63 -13.76 0.25 7.64
C ILE A 63 -13.05 -0.44 6.47
N ASN A 64 -11.77 -0.16 6.20
CA ASN A 64 -10.95 -0.93 5.28
C ASN A 64 -10.44 -2.20 5.99
N ASP A 65 -10.36 -3.30 5.27
CA ASP A 65 -9.98 -4.59 5.86
C ASP A 65 -8.48 -4.91 5.78
N HIS A 66 -7.64 -4.04 5.21
CA HIS A 66 -6.20 -4.34 5.00
C HIS A 66 -5.52 -4.85 6.28
N TRP A 67 -5.52 -4.06 7.35
CA TRP A 67 -4.87 -4.46 8.61
C TRP A 67 -5.55 -5.63 9.31
N ARG A 68 -6.85 -5.86 9.05
CA ARG A 68 -7.55 -7.08 9.50
C ARG A 68 -7.14 -8.31 8.73
N ILE A 69 -6.90 -8.17 7.43
CA ILE A 69 -6.37 -9.24 6.58
C ILE A 69 -4.97 -9.62 7.03
N GLU A 70 -4.09 -8.64 7.27
CA GLU A 70 -2.74 -8.87 7.79
C GLU A 70 -2.78 -9.59 9.15
N GLY A 71 -3.61 -9.14 10.09
CA GLY A 71 -3.83 -9.80 11.38
C GLY A 71 -4.29 -11.25 11.21
N GLN A 72 -5.26 -11.50 10.34
CA GLN A 72 -5.75 -12.85 10.05
C GLN A 72 -4.68 -13.75 9.42
N VAL A 73 -3.87 -13.22 8.51
CA VAL A 73 -2.86 -14.00 7.78
C VAL A 73 -1.68 -14.38 8.66
N PHE A 74 -1.18 -13.46 9.46
CA PHE A 74 0.06 -13.63 10.22
C PHE A 74 -0.15 -14.12 11.67
N PHE A 75 -1.30 -13.80 12.26
CA PHE A 75 -1.58 -14.07 13.68
C PHE A 75 -2.84 -14.91 13.91
N ALA A 76 -3.53 -15.33 12.84
CA ALA A 76 -4.84 -16.00 12.91
C ALA A 76 -5.91 -15.21 13.71
N ASP A 77 -5.71 -13.91 13.85
CA ASP A 77 -6.59 -12.99 14.55
C ASP A 77 -6.86 -11.74 13.70
N ARG A 78 -8.07 -11.63 13.15
CA ARG A 78 -8.50 -10.47 12.36
C ARG A 78 -8.48 -9.14 13.12
N ASN A 79 -8.48 -9.19 14.44
CA ASN A 79 -8.48 -8.02 15.31
C ASN A 79 -7.11 -7.72 15.94
N HIS A 80 -6.06 -8.46 15.56
CA HIS A 80 -4.72 -8.28 16.11
C HIS A 80 -4.28 -6.81 16.14
N PHE A 81 -4.42 -6.12 15.02
CA PHE A 81 -4.07 -4.71 14.87
C PHE A 81 -5.22 -3.74 15.15
N VAL A 82 -6.30 -4.19 15.79
CA VAL A 82 -7.52 -3.39 16.00
C VAL A 82 -7.72 -3.05 17.47
N ASP A 83 -7.84 -1.78 17.77
CA ASP A 83 -8.38 -1.28 19.02
C ASP A 83 -9.90 -1.08 18.81
N LEU A 84 -10.68 -2.05 19.30
CA LEU A 84 -12.13 -2.06 19.11
C LEU A 84 -12.84 -0.96 19.94
N GLU A 85 -12.29 -0.63 21.09
CA GLU A 85 -12.84 0.39 22.00
C GLU A 85 -12.66 1.79 21.41
N ALA A 86 -11.42 2.12 21.02
CA ALA A 86 -11.09 3.40 20.41
C ALA A 86 -11.49 3.50 18.92
N LYS A 87 -11.96 2.41 18.30
CA LYS A 87 -12.30 2.30 16.87
C LYS A 87 -11.18 2.81 15.96
N ARG A 88 -9.96 2.39 16.24
CA ARG A 88 -8.75 2.73 15.46
C ARG A 88 -7.86 1.51 15.28
N PHE A 89 -6.87 1.64 14.41
CA PHE A 89 -5.81 0.65 14.30
C PHE A 89 -4.65 0.99 15.25
N LYS A 90 -3.92 -0.03 15.68
CA LYS A 90 -2.77 0.06 16.58
C LYS A 90 -1.51 0.37 15.76
N ILE A 91 -1.30 1.65 15.46
CA ILE A 91 -0.29 2.11 14.51
C ILE A 91 1.13 1.65 14.87
N ASP A 92 1.51 1.68 16.15
CA ASP A 92 2.85 1.31 16.58
C ASP A 92 3.14 -0.19 16.34
N GLU A 93 2.15 -1.05 16.61
CA GLU A 93 2.23 -2.49 16.32
C GLU A 93 2.30 -2.75 14.81
N ILE A 94 1.52 -2.01 14.01
CA ILE A 94 1.54 -2.10 12.54
C ILE A 94 2.91 -1.71 11.98
N VAL A 95 3.46 -0.58 12.41
CA VAL A 95 4.77 -0.10 11.92
C VAL A 95 5.87 -1.09 12.28
N ALA A 96 5.89 -1.58 13.53
CA ALA A 96 6.86 -2.60 13.96
C ALA A 96 6.73 -3.89 13.13
N PHE A 97 5.51 -4.37 12.91
CA PHE A 97 5.23 -5.53 12.07
C PHE A 97 5.72 -5.33 10.63
N CYS A 98 5.43 -4.19 10.00
CA CYS A 98 5.86 -3.90 8.64
C CYS A 98 7.39 -3.85 8.53
N GLN A 99 8.09 -3.28 9.53
CA GLN A 99 9.53 -3.26 9.59
C GLN A 99 10.11 -4.68 9.73
N GLU A 100 9.54 -5.50 10.63
CA GLU A 100 9.96 -6.89 10.83
C GLU A 100 9.79 -7.72 9.56
N LYS A 101 8.63 -7.64 8.92
CA LYS A 101 8.30 -8.46 7.74
C LYS A 101 8.88 -7.91 6.43
N GLY A 102 9.44 -6.71 6.43
CA GLY A 102 9.96 -6.08 5.22
C GLY A 102 8.85 -5.71 4.24
N LEU A 103 7.80 -5.05 4.74
CA LEU A 103 6.69 -4.52 3.96
C LEU A 103 6.83 -3.01 3.80
N ALA A 104 6.88 -2.54 2.58
CA ALA A 104 6.92 -1.13 2.21
C ALA A 104 5.55 -0.67 1.70
N PHE A 105 5.26 0.62 1.83
CA PHE A 105 3.99 1.21 1.43
C PHE A 105 4.18 2.57 0.76
N PHE A 106 3.44 2.78 -0.30
CA PHE A 106 3.14 4.07 -0.90
C PHE A 106 1.87 3.98 -1.76
N ASP A 107 1.61 4.99 -2.58
CA ASP A 107 0.51 5.01 -3.54
C ASP A 107 1.04 5.34 -4.95
N THR A 108 0.28 5.01 -5.98
CA THR A 108 0.68 5.20 -7.39
C THR A 108 0.56 6.65 -7.87
N SER A 109 0.05 7.55 -7.03
CA SER A 109 -0.12 8.97 -7.37
C SER A 109 0.36 9.86 -6.22
N THR A 110 1.13 10.90 -6.55
CA THR A 110 1.56 11.96 -5.62
C THR A 110 0.62 13.16 -5.62
N ALA A 111 -0.15 13.37 -6.70
CA ALA A 111 -1.21 14.35 -6.75
C ALA A 111 -2.42 13.86 -7.56
N VAL A 112 -3.62 14.18 -7.05
CA VAL A 112 -4.89 13.79 -7.69
C VAL A 112 -5.89 14.95 -7.66
N ARG A 113 -6.87 14.90 -8.57
CA ARG A 113 -8.11 15.68 -8.46
C ARG A 113 -9.26 14.72 -8.16
N ARG A 114 -9.98 14.99 -7.07
CA ARG A 114 -11.12 14.18 -6.65
C ARG A 114 -12.40 14.73 -7.26
N LEU A 115 -12.96 14.00 -8.22
CA LEU A 115 -14.13 14.43 -8.99
C LEU A 115 -15.44 14.31 -8.20
N LYS A 116 -15.45 13.48 -7.14
CA LYS A 116 -16.61 13.31 -6.23
C LYS A 116 -16.15 13.20 -4.78
N ASP A 117 -16.95 13.69 -3.86
CA ASP A 117 -16.71 13.59 -2.41
C ASP A 117 -17.05 12.18 -1.88
N ASN A 118 -16.36 11.15 -2.40
CA ASN A 118 -16.49 9.78 -1.94
C ASN A 118 -15.11 9.10 -1.84
N ALA A 119 -15.07 7.86 -1.37
CA ALA A 119 -13.84 7.09 -1.21
C ALA A 119 -13.54 6.16 -2.40
N SER A 120 -14.26 6.30 -3.51
CA SER A 120 -14.07 5.44 -4.68
C SER A 120 -12.96 5.97 -5.58
N ASP A 121 -11.98 5.14 -5.86
CA ASP A 121 -10.85 5.44 -6.76
C ASP A 121 -11.29 5.71 -8.20
N LYS A 122 -12.49 5.25 -8.58
CA LYS A 122 -13.10 5.50 -9.89
C LYS A 122 -13.22 6.99 -10.22
N PHE A 123 -13.32 7.84 -9.19
CA PHE A 123 -13.47 9.29 -9.32
C PHE A 123 -12.19 10.05 -8.98
N LEU A 124 -11.05 9.38 -9.00
CA LEU A 124 -9.73 10.01 -8.91
C LEU A 124 -9.17 10.24 -10.32
N GLU A 125 -8.91 11.50 -10.64
CA GLU A 125 -8.09 11.89 -11.77
C GLU A 125 -6.64 12.02 -11.28
N VAL A 126 -5.72 11.24 -11.84
CA VAL A 126 -4.30 11.33 -11.53
C VAL A 126 -3.74 12.59 -12.20
N VAL A 127 -3.23 13.51 -11.39
CA VAL A 127 -2.57 14.74 -11.85
C VAL A 127 -1.07 14.51 -11.96
N GLU A 128 -0.50 13.83 -10.95
CA GLU A 128 0.92 13.50 -10.89
C GLU A 128 1.08 12.06 -10.45
N PRO A 129 1.54 11.16 -11.34
CA PRO A 129 1.87 9.79 -10.95
C PRO A 129 3.14 9.76 -10.10
N THR A 130 3.24 8.76 -9.22
CA THR A 130 4.43 8.51 -8.42
C THR A 130 5.59 8.05 -9.34
N ASP A 131 6.79 8.56 -9.08
CA ASP A 131 8.01 8.03 -9.67
C ASP A 131 8.35 6.65 -9.05
N ILE A 132 7.82 5.60 -9.69
CA ILE A 132 7.98 4.21 -9.22
C ILE A 132 9.43 3.76 -9.29
N LEU A 133 10.20 4.25 -10.27
CA LEU A 133 11.62 3.89 -10.41
C LEU A 133 12.44 4.45 -9.26
N ALA A 134 12.15 5.68 -8.86
CA ALA A 134 12.78 6.28 -7.69
C ALA A 134 12.45 5.53 -6.39
N LEU A 135 11.25 4.94 -6.26
CA LEU A 135 10.90 4.08 -5.13
C LEU A 135 11.66 2.75 -5.18
N ILE A 136 11.68 2.08 -6.34
CA ILE A 136 12.41 0.81 -6.55
C ILE A 136 13.90 0.96 -6.21
N ALA A 137 14.52 2.06 -6.61
CA ALA A 137 15.92 2.34 -6.36
C ALA A 137 16.27 2.45 -4.86
N GLN A 138 15.31 2.87 -4.02
CA GLN A 138 15.49 2.99 -2.58
C GLN A 138 15.31 1.68 -1.81
N VAL A 139 14.83 0.61 -2.48
CA VAL A 139 14.49 -0.68 -1.84
C VAL A 139 15.29 -1.81 -2.52
N PRO A 140 16.57 -2.00 -2.17
CA PRO A 140 17.47 -2.92 -2.89
C PRO A 140 17.07 -4.39 -2.79
N LEU A 141 16.30 -4.78 -1.77
CA LEU A 141 15.85 -6.16 -1.56
C LEU A 141 14.43 -6.42 -2.13
N LEU A 142 13.84 -5.44 -2.82
CA LEU A 142 12.50 -5.56 -3.36
C LEU A 142 12.40 -6.73 -4.34
N ARG A 143 11.33 -7.52 -4.21
CA ARG A 143 11.01 -8.67 -5.08
C ARG A 143 9.66 -8.53 -5.77
N ALA A 144 8.72 -7.86 -5.12
CA ALA A 144 7.39 -7.68 -5.64
C ALA A 144 6.84 -6.29 -5.37
N ILE A 145 6.17 -5.72 -6.36
CA ILE A 145 5.24 -4.62 -6.19
C ILE A 145 3.83 -5.22 -6.18
N VAL A 146 3.04 -4.84 -5.19
CA VAL A 146 1.70 -5.37 -4.98
C VAL A 146 0.68 -4.25 -5.07
N THR A 147 -0.26 -4.35 -6.00
CA THR A 147 -1.37 -3.39 -6.10
C THR A 147 -2.65 -3.97 -5.53
N THR A 148 -3.44 -3.13 -4.86
CA THR A 148 -4.73 -3.50 -4.26
C THR A 148 -5.87 -2.71 -4.89
N GLY A 149 -6.25 -3.07 -6.11
CA GLY A 149 -7.33 -2.41 -6.84
C GLY A 149 -6.97 -2.11 -8.29
N GLU A 150 -8.00 -1.81 -9.08
CA GLU A 150 -7.86 -1.59 -10.52
C GLU A 150 -7.08 -0.32 -10.84
N LYS A 151 -7.48 0.81 -10.25
CA LYS A 151 -6.86 2.11 -10.51
C LYS A 151 -5.35 2.12 -10.26
N ALA A 152 -4.91 1.54 -9.14
CA ALA A 152 -3.49 1.43 -8.83
C ALA A 152 -2.76 0.55 -9.84
N THR A 153 -3.36 -0.58 -10.23
CA THR A 153 -2.78 -1.49 -11.21
C THR A 153 -2.64 -0.81 -12.57
N ASP A 154 -3.68 -0.14 -13.05
CA ASP A 154 -3.65 0.55 -14.35
C ASP A 154 -2.61 1.68 -14.35
N THR A 155 -2.54 2.45 -13.25
CA THR A 155 -1.57 3.55 -13.14
C THR A 155 -0.14 3.04 -13.23
N ILE A 156 0.22 1.96 -12.49
CA ILE A 156 1.59 1.41 -12.54
C ILE A 156 1.89 0.74 -13.87
N CYS A 157 0.92 -0.01 -14.46
CA CYS A 157 1.12 -0.62 -15.78
C CYS A 157 1.41 0.43 -16.84
N ASN A 158 0.70 1.55 -16.81
CA ASN A 158 0.95 2.68 -17.72
C ASN A 158 2.32 3.33 -17.45
N SER A 159 2.67 3.58 -16.19
CA SER A 159 3.95 4.22 -15.82
C SER A 159 5.18 3.38 -16.18
N LEU A 160 5.08 2.06 -16.08
CA LEU A 160 6.16 1.12 -16.38
C LEU A 160 6.00 0.43 -17.75
N HIS A 161 5.07 0.89 -18.60
CA HIS A 161 4.79 0.29 -19.92
C HIS A 161 4.65 -1.23 -19.87
N ILE A 162 3.97 -1.76 -18.85
CA ILE A 162 3.71 -3.19 -18.70
C ILE A 162 2.59 -3.57 -19.69
N PRO A 163 2.87 -4.44 -20.67
CA PRO A 163 1.94 -4.68 -21.78
C PRO A 163 0.72 -5.49 -21.37
N GLU A 164 0.83 -6.31 -20.34
CA GLU A 164 -0.25 -7.16 -19.85
C GLU A 164 -0.63 -6.77 -18.42
N ILE A 165 -1.89 -6.32 -18.24
CA ILE A 165 -2.43 -6.02 -16.93
C ILE A 165 -2.72 -7.35 -16.21
N PRO A 166 -2.11 -7.63 -15.03
CA PRO A 166 -2.34 -8.87 -14.32
C PRO A 166 -3.80 -9.01 -13.89
N LYS A 167 -4.34 -10.21 -14.02
CA LYS A 167 -5.65 -10.55 -13.42
C LYS A 167 -5.56 -10.53 -11.90
N VAL A 168 -6.70 -10.36 -11.23
CA VAL A 168 -6.73 -10.44 -9.75
C VAL A 168 -6.20 -11.80 -9.29
N ASN A 169 -5.34 -11.80 -8.28
CA ASN A 169 -4.61 -12.96 -7.73
C ASN A 169 -3.57 -13.56 -8.69
N THR A 170 -3.11 -12.80 -9.67
CA THR A 170 -1.99 -13.19 -10.52
C THR A 170 -0.91 -12.11 -10.54
N PHE A 171 0.21 -12.44 -11.15
CA PHE A 171 1.33 -11.52 -11.33
C PHE A 171 1.86 -11.57 -12.77
N VAL A 172 2.57 -10.53 -13.14
CA VAL A 172 3.35 -10.43 -14.37
C VAL A 172 4.77 -9.95 -14.03
N PRO A 173 5.79 -10.29 -14.82
CA PRO A 173 7.12 -9.74 -14.63
C PRO A 173 7.10 -8.24 -14.94
N ILE A 174 7.86 -7.47 -14.16
CA ILE A 174 8.19 -6.09 -14.51
C ILE A 174 9.32 -6.13 -15.54
N PRO A 175 9.26 -5.35 -16.64
CA PRO A 175 10.26 -5.38 -17.69
C PRO A 175 11.70 -5.21 -17.16
N GLU A 176 12.65 -5.96 -17.71
CA GLU A 176 14.06 -5.98 -17.26
C GLU A 176 14.72 -4.60 -17.30
N LEU A 177 14.30 -3.72 -18.20
CA LEU A 177 14.73 -2.33 -18.26
C LEU A 177 14.62 -1.60 -16.90
N TYR A 178 13.70 -2.01 -16.06
CA TYR A 178 13.44 -1.43 -14.73
C TYR A 178 14.02 -2.28 -13.60
N ASN A 179 14.59 -3.44 -13.91
CA ASN A 179 15.25 -4.34 -12.98
C ASN A 179 16.73 -3.99 -12.86
N GLN A 180 17.07 -2.99 -12.05
CA GLN A 180 18.46 -2.78 -11.68
C GLN A 180 18.98 -4.02 -10.91
N ASP A 181 20.23 -4.43 -11.16
CA ASP A 181 20.91 -5.54 -10.46
C ASP A 181 20.34 -6.96 -10.68
N SER A 182 19.79 -7.26 -11.86
CA SER A 182 19.29 -8.60 -12.23
C SER A 182 18.17 -9.13 -11.31
N ARG A 183 17.50 -8.27 -10.57
CA ARG A 183 16.33 -8.64 -9.76
C ARG A 183 15.16 -8.96 -10.66
N GLN A 184 14.54 -10.12 -10.50
CA GLN A 184 13.29 -10.44 -11.18
C GLN A 184 12.11 -9.84 -10.39
N LEU A 185 11.79 -8.57 -10.62
CA LEU A 185 10.65 -7.92 -10.01
C LEU A 185 9.35 -8.39 -10.67
N ILE A 186 8.34 -8.60 -9.87
CA ILE A 186 6.98 -8.91 -10.33
C ILE A 186 5.99 -7.82 -9.89
N LEU A 187 4.98 -7.60 -10.72
CA LEU A 187 3.78 -6.87 -10.34
C LEU A 187 2.68 -7.87 -10.00
N TYR A 188 2.28 -7.94 -8.74
CA TYR A 188 1.21 -8.79 -8.25
C TYR A 188 -0.06 -7.97 -8.02
N ARG A 189 -1.20 -8.43 -8.55
CA ARG A 189 -2.49 -7.77 -8.34
C ARG A 189 -3.33 -8.54 -7.33
N LEU A 190 -3.64 -7.91 -6.19
CA LEU A 190 -4.57 -8.43 -5.19
C LEU A 190 -5.98 -7.87 -5.38
N PRO A 191 -7.01 -8.54 -4.84
CA PRO A 191 -8.33 -7.93 -4.70
C PRO A 191 -8.25 -6.74 -3.77
N SER A 192 -9.10 -5.75 -3.99
CA SER A 192 -9.18 -4.60 -3.09
C SER A 192 -9.54 -5.02 -1.66
N SER A 193 -8.83 -4.47 -0.68
CA SER A 193 -9.13 -4.62 0.75
C SER A 193 -10.35 -3.81 1.20
N SER A 194 -10.89 -2.95 0.35
CA SER A 194 -12.11 -2.20 0.64
C SER A 194 -13.29 -3.14 0.91
N ARG A 195 -14.11 -2.83 1.92
CA ARG A 195 -15.36 -3.55 2.17
C ARG A 195 -16.40 -3.38 1.04
N ALA A 196 -16.28 -2.33 0.26
CA ALA A 196 -17.13 -2.13 -0.91
C ALA A 196 -16.79 -3.09 -2.08
N TYR A 197 -15.62 -3.72 -2.05
CA TYR A 197 -15.25 -4.73 -3.05
C TYR A 197 -16.01 -6.04 -2.78
N PRO A 198 -16.75 -6.59 -3.77
CA PRO A 198 -17.69 -7.70 -3.57
C PRO A 198 -16.98 -9.06 -3.45
N LEU A 199 -16.13 -9.21 -2.45
CA LEU A 199 -15.43 -10.45 -2.10
C LEU A 199 -15.45 -10.64 -0.58
N ALA A 200 -15.80 -11.85 -0.13
CA ALA A 200 -15.82 -12.20 1.28
C ALA A 200 -14.44 -12.02 1.94
N PHE A 201 -14.43 -11.64 3.22
CA PHE A 201 -13.20 -11.38 3.98
C PHE A 201 -12.20 -12.55 3.90
N ASP A 202 -12.68 -13.79 4.14
CA ASP A 202 -11.81 -14.98 4.15
C ASP A 202 -11.17 -15.23 2.78
N LYS A 203 -11.88 -14.92 1.70
CA LYS A 203 -11.32 -15.01 0.34
C LYS A 203 -10.28 -13.94 0.06
N LYS A 204 -10.44 -12.75 0.62
CA LYS A 204 -9.39 -11.72 0.59
C LYS A 204 -8.17 -12.17 1.39
N ALA A 205 -8.37 -12.68 2.61
CA ALA A 205 -7.27 -13.17 3.45
C ALA A 205 -6.51 -14.33 2.79
N GLU A 206 -7.21 -15.27 2.16
CA GLU A 206 -6.61 -16.36 1.38
C GLU A 206 -5.75 -15.82 0.22
N ALA A 207 -6.24 -14.81 -0.52
CA ALA A 207 -5.51 -14.19 -1.62
C ALA A 207 -4.21 -13.54 -1.14
N TYR A 208 -4.27 -12.79 -0.03
CA TYR A 208 -3.10 -12.15 0.57
C TYR A 208 -2.10 -13.19 1.09
N ARG A 209 -2.56 -14.25 1.76
CA ARG A 209 -1.72 -15.37 2.20
C ARG A 209 -0.93 -15.97 1.04
N LYS A 210 -1.60 -16.31 -0.06
CA LYS A 210 -0.94 -16.86 -1.27
C LYS A 210 0.11 -15.92 -1.85
N MET A 211 -0.16 -14.61 -1.87
CA MET A 211 0.80 -13.62 -2.31
C MET A 211 2.02 -13.57 -1.37
N PHE A 212 1.83 -13.58 -0.05
CA PHE A 212 2.93 -13.59 0.91
C PHE A 212 3.77 -14.88 0.86
N GLU A 213 3.13 -16.02 0.63
CA GLU A 213 3.82 -17.30 0.39
C GLU A 213 4.63 -17.27 -0.91
N HIS A 214 4.05 -16.71 -1.99
CA HIS A 214 4.71 -16.57 -3.28
C HIS A 214 5.93 -15.65 -3.21
N THR A 215 5.84 -14.56 -2.45
CA THR A 215 6.93 -13.57 -2.30
C THR A 215 7.96 -13.96 -1.21
N GLY A 216 7.73 -15.07 -0.50
CA GLY A 216 8.61 -15.57 0.55
C GLY A 216 8.60 -14.70 1.83
N ILE A 217 7.55 -13.92 2.04
CA ILE A 217 7.30 -13.20 3.30
C ILE A 217 6.73 -14.14 4.36
N LEU A 218 5.88 -15.08 3.94
CA LEU A 218 5.32 -16.13 4.77
C LEU A 218 5.91 -17.48 4.34
N SER A 219 6.33 -18.30 5.29
CA SER A 219 6.73 -19.69 5.03
C SER A 219 5.48 -20.51 4.65
N ARG A 220 5.66 -21.41 3.69
CA ARG A 220 4.62 -22.39 3.31
C ARG A 220 4.36 -23.39 4.43
#